data_c1001238d144bf26202fc84609021891
#
_entry.id   c1001238d144bf26202fc84609021891
#
_cell.length_a   1.000
_cell.length_b   1.000
_cell.length_c   1.000
_cell.angle_alpha   90.00
_cell.angle_beta   90.00
_cell.angle_gamma   90.00
#
_symmetry.space_group_name_H-M   'P 1'
#
loop_
_entity.id
_entity.type
_entity.pdbx_description
1 polymer ?
#
loop_
_entity_poly.entity_id
_entity_poly.type
_entity_poly.pdbx_seq_one_letter_code
_entity_poly.pdbx_strand_id
1 'polypeptide(L)'
;MPAIVKSLSSTEAEAEEWRLRCDMAAVFRISARHGWNEQIGNHNSLMLPQPRPDAPPIFMINPRGYRFEELTASSLIICDLDGRVVRGKGELRKVAFHIHARIHLRNPAAVCVLHVHPRYLTAISMLETPALALAHHNNLTLNDRVVVDAHGDEPVDDNQEGDRIADLMGDKTIMIMASHGVTVVGPTVHDAFDELFMAERTAMYQVTAQSTGAKLRQLPDRLRRRHNGPWGDRYDARLHLDAWRRILDKEEPDYAQ
;
A
#
# COMPACT_ATOMS: atom_id res chain seq x y z
N MET A 1 -24.97 11.21 6.70
CA MET A 1 -25.73 11.09 5.44
C MET A 1 -24.85 10.33 4.46
N PRO A 2 -25.31 9.25 3.80
CA PRO A 2 -24.52 8.61 2.79
C PRO A 2 -24.29 9.60 1.63
N ALA A 3 -23.04 9.75 1.22
CA ALA A 3 -22.69 10.55 0.06
C ALA A 3 -23.45 10.00 -1.16
N ILE A 4 -24.15 10.87 -1.87
CA ILE A 4 -24.79 10.52 -3.15
C ILE A 4 -23.67 10.16 -4.10
N VAL A 5 -23.46 8.87 -4.33
CA VAL A 5 -22.54 8.38 -5.35
C VAL A 5 -23.14 8.79 -6.70
N LYS A 6 -22.57 9.84 -7.29
CA LYS A 6 -22.94 10.31 -8.62
C LYS A 6 -22.56 9.19 -9.60
N SER A 7 -23.54 8.64 -10.33
CA SER A 7 -23.24 7.68 -11.40
C SER A 7 -22.44 8.41 -12.48
N LEU A 8 -21.23 7.93 -12.75
CA LEU A 8 -20.40 8.44 -13.84
C LEU A 8 -20.96 7.93 -15.18
N SER A 9 -20.86 8.71 -16.24
CA SER A 9 -21.03 8.20 -17.61
C SER A 9 -19.92 7.18 -17.92
N SER A 10 -20.11 6.34 -18.94
CA SER A 10 -19.08 5.37 -19.35
C SER A 10 -17.73 6.02 -19.66
N THR A 11 -17.75 7.15 -20.36
CA THR A 11 -16.54 7.92 -20.71
C THR A 11 -15.84 8.51 -19.47
N GLU A 12 -16.60 9.01 -18.48
CA GLU A 12 -16.03 9.49 -17.23
C GLU A 12 -15.44 8.35 -16.39
N ALA A 13 -16.10 7.19 -16.37
CA ALA A 13 -15.60 6.01 -15.67
C ALA A 13 -14.31 5.47 -16.30
N GLU A 14 -14.22 5.44 -17.63
CA GLU A 14 -13.00 5.04 -18.34
C GLU A 14 -11.83 6.02 -18.10
N ALA A 15 -12.12 7.32 -18.14
CA ALA A 15 -11.11 8.35 -17.85
C ALA A 15 -10.61 8.27 -16.40
N GLU A 16 -11.50 8.03 -15.44
CA GLU A 16 -11.13 7.85 -14.03
C GLU A 16 -10.31 6.56 -13.82
N GLU A 17 -10.71 5.44 -14.44
CA GLU A 17 -9.91 4.21 -14.38
C GLU A 17 -8.51 4.44 -14.95
N TRP A 18 -8.39 5.13 -16.09
CA TRP A 18 -7.09 5.42 -16.68
C TRP A 18 -6.21 6.27 -15.76
N ARG A 19 -6.80 7.29 -15.14
CA ARG A 19 -6.09 8.11 -14.14
C ARG A 19 -5.57 7.25 -12.98
N LEU A 20 -6.40 6.36 -12.44
CA LEU A 20 -6.04 5.45 -11.36
C LEU A 20 -4.94 4.46 -11.78
N ARG A 21 -4.98 3.98 -13.03
CA ARG A 21 -3.92 3.15 -13.61
C ARG A 21 -2.58 3.89 -13.65
N CYS A 22 -2.58 5.15 -14.07
CA CYS A 22 -1.38 5.99 -14.08
C CYS A 22 -0.85 6.24 -12.66
N ASP A 23 -1.73 6.49 -11.68
CA ASP A 23 -1.33 6.66 -10.29
C ASP A 23 -0.67 5.39 -9.73
N MET A 24 -1.26 4.21 -9.98
CA MET A 24 -0.69 2.92 -9.57
C MET A 24 0.64 2.62 -10.28
N ALA A 25 0.72 2.86 -11.59
CA ALA A 25 1.95 2.68 -12.35
C ALA A 25 3.08 3.58 -11.82
N ALA A 26 2.75 4.83 -11.46
CA ALA A 26 3.71 5.73 -10.81
C ALA A 26 4.22 5.14 -9.48
N VAL A 27 3.33 4.61 -8.63
CA VAL A 27 3.72 3.99 -7.35
C VAL A 27 4.63 2.79 -7.58
N PHE A 28 4.40 1.95 -8.60
CA PHE A 28 5.31 0.86 -8.96
C PHE A 28 6.70 1.37 -9.34
N ARG A 29 6.79 2.37 -10.24
CA ARG A 29 8.07 2.96 -10.67
C ARG A 29 8.82 3.63 -9.51
N ILE A 30 8.11 4.36 -8.65
CA ILE A 30 8.70 5.00 -7.47
C ILE A 30 9.21 3.93 -6.49
N SER A 31 8.42 2.88 -6.26
CA SER A 31 8.84 1.75 -5.41
C SER A 31 10.12 1.10 -5.92
N ALA A 32 10.22 0.89 -7.24
CA ALA A 32 11.44 0.37 -7.87
C ALA A 32 12.64 1.29 -7.67
N ARG A 33 12.49 2.60 -7.89
CA ARG A 33 13.53 3.60 -7.66
C ARG A 33 14.06 3.62 -6.23
N HIS A 34 13.18 3.34 -5.28
CA HIS A 34 13.56 3.25 -3.86
C HIS A 34 14.04 1.86 -3.43
N GLY A 35 14.01 0.85 -4.31
CA GLY A 35 14.37 -0.52 -3.99
C GLY A 35 13.42 -1.14 -2.95
N TRP A 36 12.12 -0.86 -3.08
CA TRP A 36 11.09 -1.40 -2.18
C TRP A 36 10.50 -2.72 -2.67
N ASN A 37 10.75 -3.08 -3.92
CA ASN A 37 10.32 -4.35 -4.49
C ASN A 37 11.42 -5.40 -4.42
N GLU A 38 11.02 -6.67 -4.31
CA GLU A 38 11.89 -7.83 -4.34
C GLU A 38 11.62 -8.66 -5.59
N GLN A 39 12.53 -8.59 -6.57
CA GLN A 39 12.40 -9.31 -7.84
C GLN A 39 11.02 -9.08 -8.50
N ILE A 40 10.24 -10.17 -8.65
CA ILE A 40 8.87 -10.21 -9.18
C ILE A 40 7.85 -10.61 -8.09
N GLY A 41 8.29 -10.55 -6.82
CA GLY A 41 7.54 -11.11 -5.69
C GLY A 41 6.42 -10.21 -5.15
N ASN A 42 6.61 -8.92 -5.24
CA ASN A 42 5.71 -7.94 -4.62
C ASN A 42 4.50 -7.58 -5.49
N HIS A 43 3.47 -7.06 -4.84
CA HIS A 43 2.20 -6.79 -5.50
C HIS A 43 1.45 -5.65 -4.81
N ASN A 44 0.83 -4.79 -5.63
CA ASN A 44 0.03 -3.68 -5.18
C ASN A 44 -1.31 -3.69 -5.90
N SER A 45 -2.40 -3.38 -5.20
CA SER A 45 -3.74 -3.40 -5.75
C SER A 45 -4.54 -2.16 -5.41
N LEU A 46 -5.58 -1.92 -6.20
CA LEU A 46 -6.51 -0.81 -6.02
C LEU A 46 -7.93 -1.24 -6.38
N MET A 47 -8.87 -1.10 -5.46
CA MET A 47 -10.30 -1.24 -5.75
C MET A 47 -10.72 -0.17 -6.74
N LEU A 48 -11.43 -0.58 -7.78
CA LEU A 48 -12.00 0.35 -8.76
C LEU A 48 -13.36 0.87 -8.29
N PRO A 49 -13.69 2.12 -8.61
CA PRO A 49 -15.03 2.63 -8.38
C PRO A 49 -16.06 1.77 -9.10
N GLN A 50 -17.13 1.39 -8.41
CA GLN A 50 -18.23 0.67 -9.00
C GLN A 50 -19.06 1.63 -9.90
N PRO A 51 -19.32 1.27 -11.17
CA PRO A 51 -20.09 2.12 -12.07
C PRO A 51 -21.56 2.25 -11.63
N ARG A 52 -22.05 1.30 -10.83
CA ARG A 52 -23.37 1.27 -10.21
C ARG A 52 -23.32 0.41 -8.93
N PRO A 53 -24.24 0.63 -7.97
CA PRO A 53 -24.23 -0.05 -6.67
C PRO A 53 -24.33 -1.59 -6.72
N ASP A 54 -24.93 -2.14 -7.76
CA ASP A 54 -25.13 -3.58 -7.98
C ASP A 54 -24.01 -4.23 -8.81
N ALA A 55 -23.05 -3.45 -9.31
CA ALA A 55 -21.93 -4.00 -10.04
C ALA A 55 -21.03 -4.82 -9.12
N PRO A 56 -20.51 -5.99 -9.55
CA PRO A 56 -19.58 -6.75 -8.75
C PRO A 56 -18.31 -5.93 -8.50
N PRO A 57 -17.76 -5.95 -7.27
CA PRO A 57 -16.51 -5.26 -6.97
C PRO A 57 -15.36 -5.88 -7.74
N ILE A 58 -14.51 -5.03 -8.28
CA ILE A 58 -13.32 -5.40 -9.04
C ILE A 58 -12.13 -4.56 -8.57
N PHE A 59 -10.93 -5.10 -8.68
CA PHE A 59 -9.70 -4.39 -8.33
C PHE A 59 -8.64 -4.56 -9.41
N MET A 60 -7.79 -3.56 -9.58
CA MET A 60 -6.59 -3.67 -10.40
C MET A 60 -5.41 -4.14 -9.57
N ILE A 61 -4.48 -4.86 -10.22
CA ILE A 61 -3.26 -5.40 -9.62
C ILE A 61 -2.21 -5.60 -10.73
N ASN A 62 -0.92 -5.64 -10.35
CA ASN A 62 0.11 -6.02 -11.30
C ASN A 62 0.02 -7.50 -11.69
N PRO A 63 0.25 -7.83 -12.97
CA PRO A 63 0.32 -9.22 -13.42
C PRO A 63 1.53 -9.94 -12.83
N ARG A 64 1.44 -11.25 -12.68
CA ARG A 64 2.54 -12.12 -12.25
C ARG A 64 3.68 -12.08 -13.26
N GLY A 65 4.92 -12.08 -12.75
CA GLY A 65 6.13 -12.24 -13.55
C GLY A 65 6.75 -10.95 -14.06
N TYR A 66 6.16 -9.79 -13.71
CA TYR A 66 6.70 -8.48 -14.04
C TYR A 66 7.47 -7.88 -12.86
N ARG A 67 8.59 -7.26 -13.16
CA ARG A 67 9.27 -6.37 -12.22
C ARG A 67 8.53 -5.03 -12.16
N PHE A 68 8.64 -4.33 -11.05
CA PHE A 68 7.98 -3.02 -10.90
C PHE A 68 8.47 -1.98 -11.92
N GLU A 69 9.73 -2.10 -12.35
CA GLU A 69 10.35 -1.24 -13.37
C GLU A 69 9.72 -1.40 -14.76
N GLU A 70 9.05 -2.52 -15.04
CA GLU A 70 8.45 -2.82 -16.35
C GLU A 70 6.98 -2.41 -16.43
N LEU A 71 6.34 -2.12 -15.27
CA LEU A 71 4.91 -1.89 -15.20
C LEU A 71 4.52 -0.53 -15.77
N THR A 72 3.48 -0.53 -16.59
CA THR A 72 2.84 0.64 -17.16
C THR A 72 1.35 0.64 -16.81
N ALA A 73 0.67 1.76 -17.03
CA ALA A 73 -0.77 1.88 -16.79
C ALA A 73 -1.58 0.81 -17.52
N SER A 74 -1.23 0.51 -18.78
CA SER A 74 -1.92 -0.52 -19.59
C SER A 74 -1.58 -1.95 -19.21
N SER A 75 -0.44 -2.19 -18.52
CA SER A 75 -0.01 -3.54 -18.14
C SER A 75 -0.78 -4.12 -16.96
N LEU A 76 -1.47 -3.27 -16.18
CA LEU A 76 -2.20 -3.72 -14.99
C LEU A 76 -3.44 -4.52 -15.37
N ILE A 77 -3.66 -5.66 -14.70
CA ILE A 77 -4.83 -6.51 -14.87
C ILE A 77 -5.93 -6.12 -13.88
N ILE A 78 -7.17 -6.42 -14.24
CA ILE A 78 -8.33 -6.24 -13.35
C ILE A 78 -8.93 -7.59 -13.04
N CYS A 79 -9.15 -7.82 -11.75
CA CYS A 79 -9.68 -9.07 -11.21
C CYS A 79 -10.98 -8.83 -10.44
N ASP A 80 -11.84 -9.86 -10.40
CA ASP A 80 -12.94 -9.93 -9.46
C ASP A 80 -12.47 -10.48 -8.08
N LEU A 81 -13.35 -10.46 -7.10
CA LEU A 81 -13.07 -10.99 -5.76
C LEU A 81 -13.11 -12.54 -5.69
N ASP A 82 -13.38 -13.22 -6.81
CA ASP A 82 -13.23 -14.67 -6.97
C ASP A 82 -11.88 -15.09 -7.57
N GLY A 83 -11.04 -14.10 -7.93
CA GLY A 83 -9.70 -14.32 -8.48
C GLY A 83 -9.66 -14.54 -9.99
N ARG A 84 -10.73 -14.20 -10.71
CA ARG A 84 -10.74 -14.25 -12.18
C ARG A 84 -10.22 -12.93 -12.74
N VAL A 85 -9.32 -13.03 -13.73
CA VAL A 85 -8.92 -11.86 -14.52
C VAL A 85 -10.07 -11.51 -15.46
N VAL A 86 -10.71 -10.35 -15.23
CA VAL A 86 -11.86 -9.89 -16.04
C VAL A 86 -11.44 -8.93 -17.15
N ARG A 87 -10.29 -8.25 -17.00
CA ARG A 87 -9.70 -7.37 -18.04
C ARG A 87 -8.18 -7.33 -17.93
N GLY A 88 -7.53 -7.08 -19.08
CA GLY A 88 -6.06 -7.04 -19.18
C GLY A 88 -5.47 -8.38 -19.62
N LYS A 89 -4.12 -8.40 -19.79
CA LYS A 89 -3.38 -9.59 -20.21
C LYS A 89 -2.37 -9.96 -19.11
N GLY A 90 -2.40 -11.19 -18.66
CA GLY A 90 -1.51 -11.69 -17.62
C GLY A 90 -2.20 -12.63 -16.65
N GLU A 91 -1.43 -13.15 -15.72
CA GLU A 91 -1.90 -14.07 -14.67
C GLU A 91 -1.94 -13.36 -13.33
N LEU A 92 -2.93 -13.67 -12.52
CA LEU A 92 -3.00 -13.26 -11.12
C LEU A 92 -2.12 -14.18 -10.26
N ARG A 93 -1.31 -13.61 -9.38
CA ARG A 93 -0.57 -14.37 -8.38
C ARG A 93 -1.51 -14.79 -7.26
N LYS A 94 -1.64 -16.09 -7.00
CA LYS A 94 -2.59 -16.63 -6.00
C LYS A 94 -2.38 -16.06 -4.60
N VAL A 95 -1.14 -16.02 -4.10
CA VAL A 95 -0.80 -15.41 -2.80
C VAL A 95 -1.28 -13.96 -2.73
N ALA A 96 -0.99 -13.17 -3.77
CA ALA A 96 -1.44 -11.78 -3.84
C ALA A 96 -2.98 -11.69 -3.77
N PHE A 97 -3.67 -12.56 -4.49
CA PHE A 97 -5.13 -12.61 -4.48
C PHE A 97 -5.68 -12.82 -3.06
N HIS A 98 -5.22 -13.86 -2.36
CA HIS A 98 -5.74 -14.18 -1.03
C HIS A 98 -5.52 -13.03 -0.03
N ILE A 99 -4.39 -12.35 -0.07
CA ILE A 99 -4.14 -11.18 0.78
C ILE A 99 -5.03 -10.00 0.39
N HIS A 100 -4.93 -9.56 -0.87
CA HIS A 100 -5.53 -8.31 -1.32
C HIS A 100 -7.05 -8.35 -1.36
N ALA A 101 -7.63 -9.42 -1.95
CA ALA A 101 -9.08 -9.57 -2.05
C ALA A 101 -9.74 -9.60 -0.66
N ARG A 102 -9.10 -10.28 0.32
CA ARG A 102 -9.66 -10.36 1.67
C ARG A 102 -9.52 -9.04 2.44
N ILE A 103 -8.39 -8.32 2.31
CA ILE A 103 -8.24 -6.98 2.88
C ILE A 103 -9.29 -6.02 2.29
N HIS A 104 -9.43 -5.99 0.95
CA HIS A 104 -10.43 -5.14 0.29
C HIS A 104 -11.87 -5.46 0.72
N LEU A 105 -12.19 -6.75 0.86
CA LEU A 105 -13.54 -7.20 1.25
C LEU A 105 -13.88 -6.84 2.70
N ARG A 106 -12.92 -7.02 3.62
CA ARG A 106 -13.15 -6.89 5.07
C ARG A 106 -12.88 -5.48 5.60
N ASN A 107 -12.09 -4.69 4.89
CA ASN A 107 -11.80 -3.31 5.24
C ASN A 107 -12.15 -2.36 4.07
N PRO A 108 -13.38 -1.82 4.02
CA PRO A 108 -13.79 -0.90 2.95
C PRO A 108 -12.95 0.39 2.83
N ALA A 109 -12.22 0.76 3.89
CA ALA A 109 -11.30 1.90 3.87
C ALA A 109 -9.95 1.56 3.20
N ALA A 110 -9.63 0.28 3.03
CA ALA A 110 -8.44 -0.21 2.34
C ALA A 110 -8.69 -0.28 0.82
N VAL A 111 -8.92 0.87 0.19
CA VAL A 111 -9.15 0.97 -1.26
C VAL A 111 -7.86 0.67 -2.03
N CYS A 112 -6.71 1.10 -1.52
CA CYS A 112 -5.38 0.78 -2.04
C CYS A 112 -4.63 -0.10 -1.05
N VAL A 113 -3.99 -1.17 -1.53
CA VAL A 113 -3.16 -2.10 -0.74
C VAL A 113 -1.80 -2.24 -1.41
N LEU A 114 -0.74 -1.90 -0.69
CA LEU A 114 0.65 -2.00 -1.14
C LEU A 114 1.36 -3.04 -0.29
N HIS A 115 1.86 -4.12 -0.95
CA HIS A 115 2.69 -5.12 -0.29
C HIS A 115 4.08 -5.12 -0.92
N VAL A 116 5.06 -4.68 -0.13
CA VAL A 116 6.44 -4.46 -0.57
C VAL A 116 7.44 -4.86 0.52
N HIS A 117 8.73 -4.97 0.14
CA HIS A 117 9.83 -5.30 1.05
C HIS A 117 10.86 -4.14 1.12
N PRO A 118 10.47 -2.96 1.64
CA PRO A 118 11.37 -1.84 1.73
C PRO A 118 12.45 -2.13 2.78
N ARG A 119 13.68 -1.75 2.46
CA ARG A 119 14.90 -2.17 3.18
C ARG A 119 14.82 -2.04 4.69
N TYR A 120 14.37 -0.90 5.19
CA TYR A 120 14.42 -0.61 6.62
C TYR A 120 13.22 -1.16 7.38
N LEU A 121 12.02 -1.14 6.80
CA LEU A 121 10.86 -1.82 7.38
C LEU A 121 11.06 -3.32 7.40
N THR A 122 11.63 -3.90 6.34
CA THR A 122 11.98 -5.32 6.30
C THR A 122 13.04 -5.65 7.35
N ALA A 123 14.07 -4.81 7.53
CA ALA A 123 15.03 -5.01 8.60
C ALA A 123 14.38 -4.98 10.00
N ILE A 124 13.41 -4.08 10.22
CA ILE A 124 12.63 -4.04 11.47
C ILE A 124 11.77 -5.29 11.62
N SER A 125 11.17 -5.80 10.54
CA SER A 125 10.34 -7.01 10.60
C SER A 125 11.12 -8.26 11.07
N MET A 126 12.45 -8.26 10.92
CA MET A 126 13.35 -9.35 11.33
C MET A 126 13.75 -9.28 12.81
N LEU A 127 13.36 -8.25 13.56
CA LEU A 127 13.64 -8.15 14.98
C LEU A 127 12.75 -9.12 15.77
N GLU A 128 13.24 -9.59 16.92
CA GLU A 128 12.45 -10.42 17.85
C GLU A 128 11.15 -9.73 18.28
N THR A 129 11.18 -8.39 18.39
CA THR A 129 10.01 -7.56 18.67
C THR A 129 9.96 -6.42 17.68
N PRO A 130 9.34 -6.62 16.50
CA PRO A 130 9.23 -5.59 15.48
C PRO A 130 8.42 -4.39 15.99
N ALA A 131 8.94 -3.18 15.86
CA ALA A 131 8.22 -1.96 16.25
C ALA A 131 8.81 -0.72 15.58
N LEU A 132 7.97 0.21 15.19
CA LEU A 132 8.37 1.57 14.85
C LEU A 132 8.40 2.44 16.11
N ALA A 133 9.61 2.89 16.49
CA ALA A 133 9.79 3.74 17.66
C ALA A 133 9.31 5.17 17.39
N LEU A 134 8.55 5.75 18.29
CA LEU A 134 8.16 7.16 18.25
C LEU A 134 9.31 8.06 18.71
N ALA A 135 10.37 8.11 17.90
CA ALA A 135 11.59 8.83 18.21
C ALA A 135 11.87 10.03 17.30
N HIS A 136 11.16 10.16 16.18
CA HIS A 136 11.31 11.25 15.22
C HIS A 136 10.00 11.98 14.99
N HIS A 137 10.06 13.26 14.63
CA HIS A 137 8.88 14.11 14.41
C HIS A 137 7.89 13.50 13.38
N ASN A 138 8.40 12.95 12.28
CA ASN A 138 7.57 12.32 11.25
C ASN A 138 6.78 11.11 11.78
N ASN A 139 7.26 10.43 12.83
CA ASN A 139 6.56 9.29 13.42
C ASN A 139 5.28 9.68 14.17
N LEU A 140 5.09 10.95 14.47
CA LEU A 140 3.89 11.41 15.16
C LEU A 140 2.61 11.12 14.36
N THR A 141 2.71 11.12 13.03
CA THR A 141 1.59 10.79 12.13
C THR A 141 1.30 9.30 12.03
N LEU A 142 2.25 8.44 12.43
CA LEU A 142 2.12 6.98 12.38
C LEU A 142 1.66 6.38 13.72
N ASN A 143 1.39 7.23 14.73
CA ASN A 143 0.97 6.77 16.05
C ASN A 143 -0.33 5.96 15.94
N ASP A 144 -0.37 4.78 16.59
CA ASP A 144 -1.50 3.85 16.62
C ASP A 144 -1.95 3.28 15.25
N ARG A 145 -1.13 3.44 14.20
CA ARG A 145 -1.43 2.96 12.85
C ARG A 145 -0.76 1.64 12.48
N VAL A 146 0.15 1.18 13.33
CA VAL A 146 0.96 0.00 13.06
C VAL A 146 0.42 -1.20 13.81
N VAL A 147 0.35 -2.34 13.12
CA VAL A 147 0.15 -3.66 13.71
C VAL A 147 1.28 -4.58 13.25
N VAL A 148 1.61 -5.57 14.05
CA VAL A 148 2.61 -6.59 13.72
C VAL A 148 1.91 -7.92 13.52
N ASP A 149 2.14 -8.55 12.39
CA ASP A 149 1.76 -9.94 12.15
C ASP A 149 2.93 -10.84 12.53
N ALA A 150 2.82 -11.50 13.69
CA ALA A 150 3.85 -12.40 14.20
C ALA A 150 3.99 -13.69 13.37
N HIS A 151 3.01 -14.00 12.52
CA HIS A 151 2.97 -15.15 11.61
C HIS A 151 3.15 -14.71 10.15
N GLY A 152 3.76 -13.56 9.91
CA GLY A 152 3.91 -12.96 8.58
C GLY A 152 4.81 -13.75 7.62
N ASP A 153 5.53 -14.76 8.10
CA ASP A 153 6.38 -15.69 7.35
C ASP A 153 5.63 -16.97 6.92
N GLU A 154 4.38 -17.16 7.35
CA GLU A 154 3.59 -18.34 6.96
C GLU A 154 3.05 -18.21 5.51
N PRO A 155 2.93 -19.33 4.78
CA PRO A 155 2.38 -19.32 3.43
C PRO A 155 0.91 -18.86 3.40
N VAL A 156 0.56 -18.01 2.45
CA VAL A 156 -0.83 -17.57 2.21
C VAL A 156 -1.41 -18.35 1.04
N ASP A 157 -1.95 -19.52 1.32
CA ASP A 157 -2.41 -20.47 0.30
C ASP A 157 -3.92 -20.48 0.09
N ASP A 158 -4.68 -19.87 0.99
CA ASP A 158 -6.13 -19.84 0.96
C ASP A 158 -6.76 -18.53 1.50
N ASN A 159 -8.08 -18.44 1.40
CA ASN A 159 -8.85 -17.31 1.91
C ASN A 159 -8.89 -17.23 3.43
N GLN A 160 -8.70 -18.32 4.16
CA GLN A 160 -8.74 -18.34 5.62
C GLN A 160 -7.55 -17.55 6.18
N GLU A 161 -6.37 -17.77 5.63
CA GLU A 161 -5.18 -16.99 5.98
C GLU A 161 -5.32 -15.53 5.55
N GLY A 162 -5.86 -15.26 4.37
CA GLY A 162 -6.19 -13.90 3.94
C GLY A 162 -7.17 -13.19 4.88
N ASP A 163 -8.17 -13.91 5.40
CA ASP A 163 -9.12 -13.39 6.41
C ASP A 163 -8.42 -13.05 7.72
N ARG A 164 -7.53 -13.94 8.20
CA ARG A 164 -6.73 -13.71 9.41
C ARG A 164 -5.91 -12.42 9.29
N ILE A 165 -5.22 -12.25 8.16
CA ILE A 165 -4.43 -11.05 7.85
C ILE A 165 -5.33 -9.81 7.84
N ALA A 166 -6.48 -9.87 7.17
CA ALA A 166 -7.41 -8.73 7.09
C ALA A 166 -8.01 -8.38 8.45
N ASP A 167 -8.36 -9.37 9.28
CA ASP A 167 -8.87 -9.16 10.64
C ASP A 167 -7.80 -8.57 11.56
N LEU A 168 -6.56 -9.02 11.45
CA LEU A 168 -5.43 -8.48 12.21
C LEU A 168 -5.12 -7.04 11.81
N MET A 169 -5.20 -6.71 10.51
CA MET A 169 -5.06 -5.34 10.01
C MET A 169 -6.10 -4.42 10.68
N GLY A 170 -7.36 -4.82 10.73
CA GLY A 170 -8.43 -4.06 11.35
C GLY A 170 -8.51 -2.63 10.84
N ASP A 171 -8.39 -1.66 11.75
CA ASP A 171 -8.36 -0.22 11.46
C ASP A 171 -6.95 0.36 11.24
N LYS A 172 -5.92 -0.49 11.28
CA LYS A 172 -4.53 -0.08 11.08
C LYS A 172 -4.23 0.14 9.60
N THR A 173 -3.24 0.96 9.34
CA THR A 173 -2.83 1.31 7.97
C THR A 173 -1.51 0.67 7.56
N ILE A 174 -0.73 0.20 8.53
CA ILE A 174 0.57 -0.42 8.32
C ILE A 174 0.59 -1.74 9.09
N MET A 175 0.84 -2.84 8.39
CA MET A 175 1.13 -4.13 8.98
C MET A 175 2.58 -4.51 8.70
N ILE A 176 3.38 -4.68 9.75
CA ILE A 176 4.71 -5.26 9.65
C ILE A 176 4.54 -6.77 9.75
N MET A 177 4.88 -7.50 8.68
CA MET A 177 4.82 -8.95 8.63
C MET A 177 6.18 -9.50 9.07
N ALA A 178 6.22 -10.23 10.19
CA ALA A 178 7.46 -10.71 10.80
C ALA A 178 8.29 -11.52 9.79
N SER A 179 9.60 -11.26 9.76
CA SER A 179 10.58 -11.90 8.86
C SER A 179 10.25 -11.83 7.36
N HIS A 180 9.37 -10.89 6.93
CA HIS A 180 8.88 -10.84 5.57
C HIS A 180 9.00 -9.43 4.96
N GLY A 181 8.07 -8.56 5.27
CA GLY A 181 7.99 -7.22 4.70
C GLY A 181 6.86 -6.42 5.31
N VAL A 182 6.17 -5.64 4.49
CA VAL A 182 5.11 -4.76 4.98
C VAL A 182 3.91 -4.75 4.03
N THR A 183 2.72 -4.65 4.63
CA THR A 183 1.47 -4.34 3.91
C THR A 183 0.95 -3.00 4.40
N VAL A 184 0.72 -2.07 3.47
CA VAL A 184 0.21 -0.73 3.77
C VAL A 184 -1.09 -0.50 3.01
N VAL A 185 -2.08 0.08 3.69
CA VAL A 185 -3.39 0.36 3.10
C VAL A 185 -3.75 1.84 3.17
N GLY A 186 -4.62 2.26 2.26
CA GLY A 186 -5.14 3.62 2.23
C GLY A 186 -6.45 3.76 1.48
N PRO A 187 -7.23 4.84 1.75
CA PRO A 187 -8.47 5.12 1.05
C PRO A 187 -8.24 5.60 -0.39
N THR A 188 -7.02 5.99 -0.73
CA THR A 188 -6.58 6.34 -2.08
C THR A 188 -5.16 5.83 -2.33
N VAL A 189 -4.74 5.83 -3.60
CA VAL A 189 -3.34 5.54 -3.99
C VAL A 189 -2.37 6.51 -3.30
N HIS A 190 -2.74 7.79 -3.25
CA HIS A 190 -1.91 8.84 -2.65
C HIS A 190 -1.68 8.59 -1.15
N ASP A 191 -2.74 8.25 -0.42
CA ASP A 191 -2.66 7.99 1.02
C ASP A 191 -1.82 6.75 1.33
N ALA A 192 -2.03 5.65 0.60
CA ALA A 192 -1.25 4.44 0.78
C ALA A 192 0.23 4.66 0.46
N PHE A 193 0.53 5.39 -0.63
CA PHE A 193 1.89 5.74 -1.01
C PHE A 193 2.58 6.62 0.04
N ASP A 194 1.91 7.68 0.50
CA ASP A 194 2.46 8.58 1.51
C ASP A 194 2.71 7.85 2.83
N GLU A 195 1.77 6.98 3.24
CA GLU A 195 1.92 6.15 4.45
C GLU A 195 3.13 5.23 4.36
N LEU A 196 3.29 4.53 3.24
CA LEU A 196 4.44 3.66 2.99
C LEU A 196 5.75 4.44 3.01
N PHE A 197 5.79 5.59 2.32
CA PHE A 197 6.97 6.44 2.26
C PHE A 197 7.39 6.92 3.65
N MET A 198 6.42 7.40 4.43
CA MET A 198 6.66 7.90 5.79
C MET A 198 7.08 6.79 6.75
N ALA A 199 6.48 5.60 6.62
CA ALA A 199 6.85 4.43 7.44
C ALA A 199 8.28 3.98 7.15
N GLU A 200 8.65 3.82 5.88
CA GLU A 200 10.01 3.44 5.49
C GLU A 200 11.05 4.51 5.89
N ARG A 201 10.72 5.79 5.72
CA ARG A 201 11.59 6.89 6.16
C ARG A 201 11.80 6.87 7.68
N THR A 202 10.75 6.58 8.43
CA THR A 202 10.79 6.39 9.88
C THR A 202 11.69 5.22 10.27
N ALA A 203 11.49 4.08 9.63
CA ALA A 203 12.31 2.88 9.84
C ALA A 203 13.78 3.14 9.52
N MET A 204 14.06 3.87 8.43
CA MET A 204 15.42 4.27 8.04
C MET A 204 16.10 5.07 9.16
N TYR A 205 15.46 6.08 9.70
CA TYR A 205 16.04 6.89 10.80
C TYR A 205 16.24 6.06 12.05
N GLN A 206 15.28 5.19 12.39
CA GLN A 206 15.37 4.31 13.55
C GLN A 206 16.56 3.36 13.44
N VAL A 207 16.65 2.59 12.35
CA VAL A 207 17.74 1.62 12.13
C VAL A 207 19.09 2.33 12.10
N THR A 208 19.19 3.48 11.41
CA THR A 208 20.43 4.27 11.34
C THR A 208 20.85 4.78 12.73
N ALA A 209 19.92 5.28 13.53
CA ALA A 209 20.22 5.74 14.88
C ALA A 209 20.62 4.58 15.81
N GLN A 210 19.91 3.44 15.72
CA GLN A 210 20.21 2.24 16.52
C GLN A 210 21.56 1.61 16.17
N SER A 211 22.04 1.73 14.94
CA SER A 211 23.34 1.22 14.51
C SER A 211 24.53 1.87 15.25
N THR A 212 24.32 2.99 15.90
CA THR A 212 25.31 3.62 16.76
C THR A 212 25.49 2.94 18.13
N GLY A 213 24.60 2.01 18.50
CA GLY A 213 24.53 1.40 19.82
C GLY A 213 23.90 2.30 20.90
N ALA A 214 23.55 3.55 20.57
CA ALA A 214 22.93 4.48 21.51
C ALA A 214 21.42 4.24 21.63
N LYS A 215 20.85 4.55 22.80
CA LYS A 215 19.40 4.47 23.02
C LYS A 215 18.67 5.59 22.27
N LEU A 216 17.56 5.24 21.65
CA LEU A 216 16.68 6.23 21.00
C LEU A 216 16.04 7.16 22.03
N ARG A 217 16.05 8.45 21.74
CA ARG A 217 15.28 9.45 22.50
C ARG A 217 13.79 9.25 22.20
N GLN A 218 12.99 9.03 23.22
CA GLN A 218 11.54 8.95 23.08
C GLN A 218 10.92 10.35 22.96
N LEU A 219 9.92 10.49 22.10
CA LEU A 219 9.11 11.70 22.02
C LEU A 219 8.21 11.80 23.27
N PRO A 220 8.01 13.02 23.83
CA PRO A 220 7.14 13.21 24.98
C PRO A 220 5.69 12.77 24.69
N ASP A 221 5.02 12.16 25.68
CA ASP A 221 3.63 11.66 25.55
C ASP A 221 2.63 12.76 25.13
N ARG A 222 2.87 14.03 25.52
CA ARG A 222 2.04 15.15 25.07
C ARG A 222 2.00 15.34 23.55
N LEU A 223 3.07 14.93 22.84
CA LEU A 223 3.13 14.98 21.38
C LEU A 223 2.39 13.80 20.75
N ARG A 224 2.46 12.61 21.39
CA ARG A 224 1.74 11.42 20.91
C ARG A 224 0.22 11.64 20.81
N ARG A 225 -0.37 12.41 21.76
CA ARG A 225 -1.82 12.67 21.79
C ARG A 225 -2.29 13.68 20.75
N ARG A 226 -1.39 14.44 20.14
CA ARG A 226 -1.75 15.54 19.22
C ARG A 226 -2.12 15.07 17.81
N HIS A 227 -1.72 13.87 17.45
CA HIS A 227 -1.86 13.34 16.07
C HIS A 227 -2.62 12.01 16.02
N ASN A 228 -3.58 11.81 16.94
CA ASN A 228 -4.40 10.62 16.95
C ASN A 228 -5.45 10.68 15.84
N GLY A 229 -5.51 9.60 15.05
CA GLY A 229 -6.50 9.35 14.01
C GLY A 229 -5.89 8.77 12.75
N PRO A 230 -6.59 7.82 12.10
CA PRO A 230 -6.04 7.10 10.95
C PRO A 230 -5.71 8.00 9.76
N TRP A 231 -6.39 9.13 9.62
CA TRP A 231 -6.24 10.02 8.46
C TRP A 231 -6.09 11.50 8.83
N GLY A 232 -5.87 11.81 10.14
CA GLY A 232 -5.77 13.19 10.63
C GLY A 232 -4.47 13.87 10.20
N ASP A 233 -4.56 15.16 9.91
CA ASP A 233 -3.46 16.12 9.66
C ASP A 233 -2.36 15.63 8.70
N ARG A 234 -2.70 14.81 7.70
CA ARG A 234 -1.77 14.50 6.63
C ARG A 234 -1.62 15.69 5.73
N TYR A 235 -0.37 16.11 5.64
CA TYR A 235 0.05 17.03 4.61
C TYR A 235 -0.17 16.34 3.27
N ASP A 236 -1.13 16.80 2.54
CA ASP A 236 -1.38 16.64 1.13
C ASP A 236 -0.69 15.44 0.44
N ALA A 237 -1.08 14.21 0.83
CA ALA A 237 -0.56 12.98 0.24
C ALA A 237 -0.62 13.00 -1.30
N ARG A 238 -1.66 13.67 -1.85
CA ARG A 238 -1.79 13.89 -3.28
C ARG A 238 -0.64 14.72 -3.84
N LEU A 239 -0.29 15.85 -3.22
CA LEU A 239 0.81 16.69 -3.68
C LEU A 239 2.15 15.94 -3.65
N HIS A 240 2.33 15.01 -2.71
CA HIS A 240 3.52 14.17 -2.62
C HIS A 240 3.63 13.24 -3.83
N LEU A 241 2.58 12.50 -4.16
CA LEU A 241 2.58 11.63 -5.34
C LEU A 241 2.67 12.45 -6.64
N ASP A 242 1.95 13.57 -6.74
CA ASP A 242 2.02 14.48 -7.89
C ASP A 242 3.43 15.04 -8.11
N ALA A 243 4.19 15.29 -7.02
CA ALA A 243 5.58 15.71 -7.13
C ALA A 243 6.47 14.63 -7.76
N TRP A 244 6.28 13.38 -7.36
CA TRP A 244 6.97 12.23 -7.97
C TRP A 244 6.54 12.00 -9.41
N ARG A 245 5.27 12.12 -9.73
CA ARG A 245 4.77 11.98 -11.10
C ARG A 245 5.41 13.00 -12.04
N ARG A 246 5.56 14.26 -11.61
CA ARG A 246 6.29 15.27 -12.43
C ARG A 246 7.75 14.90 -12.72
N ILE A 247 8.38 14.08 -11.87
CA ILE A 247 9.73 13.54 -12.13
C ILE A 247 9.62 12.40 -13.14
N LEU A 248 8.70 11.45 -12.93
CA LEU A 248 8.48 10.33 -13.84
C LEU A 248 8.07 10.79 -15.25
N ASP A 249 7.21 11.81 -15.36
CA ASP A 249 6.78 12.38 -16.64
C ASP A 249 7.97 12.89 -17.50
N LYS A 250 9.07 13.26 -16.86
CA LYS A 250 10.29 13.70 -17.53
C LYS A 250 11.27 12.55 -17.81
N GLU A 251 11.40 11.62 -16.89
CA GLU A 251 12.47 10.62 -16.90
C GLU A 251 12.01 9.25 -17.38
N GLU A 252 10.75 8.88 -17.15
CA GLU A 252 10.16 7.58 -17.49
C GLU A 252 8.71 7.73 -17.97
N PRO A 253 8.39 8.58 -18.98
CA PRO A 253 7.01 8.89 -19.39
C PRO A 253 6.20 7.66 -19.84
N ASP A 254 6.87 6.55 -20.14
CA ASP A 254 6.27 5.29 -20.52
C ASP A 254 5.43 4.64 -19.41
N TYR A 255 5.64 5.01 -18.14
CA TYR A 255 4.80 4.48 -17.06
C TYR A 255 3.31 4.74 -17.28
N ALA A 256 2.95 5.83 -17.94
CA ALA A 256 1.57 6.26 -18.20
C ALA A 256 0.99 5.75 -19.55
N GLN A 257 1.64 4.77 -20.18
CA GLN A 257 1.19 4.15 -21.43
C GLN A 257 0.27 2.94 -21.21
#